data_656af490f6c45bb61deee706bef93a41
#
_entry.id   656af490f6c45bb61deee706bef93a41
#
_cell.length_a   1.000
_cell.length_b   1.000
_cell.length_c   1.000
_cell.angle_alpha   90.00
_cell.angle_beta   90.00
_cell.angle_gamma   90.00
#
_symmetry.space_group_name_H-M   'P 1'
#
loop_
_entity.id
_entity.type
_entity.pdbx_description
1 polymer ?
#
loop_
_entity_poly.entity_id
_entity_poly.type
_entity_poly.pdbx_seq_one_letter_code
_entity_poly.pdbx_strand_id
1 'polypeptide(L)'
;MLLTTIGLATAGVVWNAERSLAHLKLAVASLCFLIAALMPLTGDVARSIALALIAISAIHGASSLKYAHSGLKLTVTDLPLLAAGTVPFFIVQYPFAVAAAVAGLAALIALAVATILYVHSFALAPLWQAVLLCLATLGLALAYRSSGGAAALQRIAAQPRCFFSAFVASLLDPRSWRQFTGFTLDDIADDPLPLLPARPARRSRYPDIVIIQHESIFDPRLYGLPVGPLVENFLTPPRGMHGRLNVDIFGGGSWQSEFSLLTGLSSASFGSNGYFLFERGAGCFHHSLPRTLDALGYATTLISSCRRNFLNYDNFYRSIGMRDRIFTDDLPPPFDIDRFEVTHSDSEFLKAALDIHTAAIARDPAPRFLNLLTNYNHGPHHRRRVPPGQFETQRAFALESFPDATYAEYYARLVETASTWAQLKAELAARHPERPTLVVHYGDHQPVMTRRIEARQQLPTDERRQFQTFYAIEMLNDDQSTLAAGRGPDLDIAFLGTVALQAAGLPLDPVFATRASLMEQCGSSYFAAHSERKRRFHRTLVELGLIDLAPANRHS
;
A
#
# COMPACT_ATOMS: atom_id res chain seq x y z
N MET A 1 9.20 34.67 30.53
CA MET A 1 10.36 33.93 30.05
C MET A 1 9.99 32.47 29.64
N LEU A 2 9.41 31.64 30.51
CA LEU A 2 9.04 30.23 30.17
C LEU A 2 8.07 30.12 28.97
N LEU A 3 6.99 30.91 28.95
CA LEU A 3 6.01 30.94 27.85
C LEU A 3 6.61 31.43 26.53
N THR A 4 7.54 32.39 26.57
CA THR A 4 8.25 32.87 25.37
C THR A 4 9.16 31.78 24.81
N THR A 5 9.85 31.04 25.67
CA THR A 5 10.75 29.95 25.27
C THR A 5 9.94 28.79 24.71
N ILE A 6 8.83 28.40 25.33
CA ILE A 6 7.91 27.36 24.82
C ILE A 6 7.30 27.80 23.49
N GLY A 7 6.85 29.04 23.37
CA GLY A 7 6.29 29.60 22.14
C GLY A 7 7.28 29.59 20.97
N LEU A 8 8.55 30.03 21.22
CA LEU A 8 9.60 30.02 20.20
C LEU A 8 10.02 28.59 19.80
N ALA A 9 10.15 27.69 20.77
CA ALA A 9 10.48 26.29 20.48
C ALA A 9 9.38 25.62 19.64
N THR A 10 8.11 25.86 19.97
CA THR A 10 6.98 25.29 19.23
C THR A 10 6.78 25.92 17.87
N ALA A 11 6.98 27.24 17.74
CA ALA A 11 7.00 27.90 16.45
C ALA A 11 8.10 27.32 15.54
N GLY A 12 9.27 27.01 16.11
CA GLY A 12 10.36 26.33 15.41
C GLY A 12 9.99 24.91 14.97
N VAL A 13 9.34 24.13 15.83
CA VAL A 13 8.87 22.77 15.52
C VAL A 13 7.78 22.80 14.45
N VAL A 14 6.77 23.65 14.60
CA VAL A 14 5.67 23.79 13.63
C VAL A 14 6.21 24.29 12.29
N TRP A 15 7.10 25.28 12.29
CA TRP A 15 7.74 25.74 11.06
C TRP A 15 8.55 24.65 10.37
N ASN A 16 9.34 23.91 11.13
CA ASN A 16 10.14 22.81 10.59
C ASN A 16 9.27 21.65 10.05
N ALA A 17 8.09 21.44 10.63
CA ALA A 17 7.12 20.45 10.22
C ALA A 17 6.38 20.83 8.94
N GLU A 18 5.95 22.09 8.87
CA GLU A 18 5.09 22.54 7.80
C GLU A 18 5.89 23.02 6.57
N ARG A 19 6.95 23.79 6.74
CA ARG A 19 7.85 24.36 5.71
C ARG A 19 7.19 24.78 4.39
N SER A 20 5.89 25.05 4.44
CA SER A 20 5.09 25.50 3.30
C SER A 20 4.23 26.67 3.74
N LEU A 21 4.49 27.85 3.20
CA LEU A 21 3.69 29.05 3.47
C LEU A 21 2.22 28.85 3.07
N ALA A 22 1.96 28.04 2.03
CA ALA A 22 0.60 27.76 1.58
C ALA A 22 -0.25 27.05 2.63
N HIS A 23 0.37 26.19 3.45
CA HIS A 23 -0.34 25.39 4.47
C HIS A 23 -0.14 25.92 5.89
N LEU A 24 0.83 26.81 6.10
CA LEU A 24 1.09 27.43 7.41
C LEU A 24 -0.16 28.14 7.96
N LYS A 25 -0.96 28.77 7.08
CA LYS A 25 -2.22 29.42 7.46
C LYS A 25 -3.22 28.45 8.10
N LEU A 26 -3.31 27.19 7.59
CA LEU A 26 -4.18 26.16 8.16
C LEU A 26 -3.65 25.73 9.54
N ALA A 27 -2.35 25.52 9.68
CA ALA A 27 -1.72 25.17 10.95
C ALA A 27 -1.90 26.26 12.02
N VAL A 28 -1.71 27.54 11.65
CA VAL A 28 -1.88 28.69 12.55
C VAL A 28 -3.35 28.86 12.93
N ALA A 29 -4.29 28.81 11.98
CA ALA A 29 -5.71 28.91 12.27
C ALA A 29 -6.19 27.78 13.19
N SER A 30 -5.66 26.55 13.01
CA SER A 30 -5.96 25.41 13.86
C SER A 30 -5.41 25.59 15.27
N LEU A 31 -4.19 26.16 15.41
CA LEU A 31 -3.63 26.51 16.71
C LEU A 31 -4.50 27.54 17.42
N CYS A 32 -4.89 28.62 16.73
CA CYS A 32 -5.78 29.65 17.30
C CYS A 32 -7.14 29.06 17.73
N PHE A 33 -7.71 28.18 16.91
CA PHE A 33 -8.94 27.49 17.25
C PHE A 33 -8.79 26.61 18.49
N LEU A 34 -7.71 25.83 18.57
CA LEU A 34 -7.47 24.92 19.70
C LEU A 34 -7.26 25.70 21.00
N ILE A 35 -6.49 26.80 20.95
CA ILE A 35 -6.33 27.70 22.09
C ILE A 35 -7.70 28.25 22.57
N ALA A 36 -8.49 28.79 21.64
CA ALA A 36 -9.81 29.35 21.97
C ALA A 36 -10.78 28.30 22.51
N ALA A 37 -10.74 27.08 22.00
CA ALA A 37 -11.56 25.96 22.47
C ALA A 37 -11.14 25.44 23.86
N LEU A 38 -9.86 25.54 24.21
CA LEU A 38 -9.35 25.14 25.53
C LEU A 38 -9.59 26.19 26.62
N MET A 39 -9.77 27.46 26.27
CA MET A 39 -9.99 28.54 27.27
C MET A 39 -11.14 28.29 28.23
N PRO A 40 -12.34 27.87 27.78
CA PRO A 40 -13.44 27.59 28.73
C PRO A 40 -13.13 26.40 29.65
N LEU A 41 -12.30 25.45 29.21
CA LEU A 41 -11.99 24.24 29.98
C LEU A 41 -10.88 24.49 31.01
N THR A 42 -9.91 25.32 30.69
CA THR A 42 -8.75 25.58 31.56
C THR A 42 -8.94 26.77 32.47
N GLY A 43 -9.82 27.70 32.10
CA GLY A 43 -10.03 28.98 32.79
C GLY A 43 -8.83 29.92 32.74
N ASP A 44 -7.79 29.62 31.95
CA ASP A 44 -6.52 30.36 31.92
C ASP A 44 -5.91 30.41 30.54
N VAL A 45 -5.49 31.59 30.09
CA VAL A 45 -4.94 31.80 28.72
C VAL A 45 -3.62 31.06 28.52
N ALA A 46 -2.71 31.14 29.49
CA ALA A 46 -1.38 30.52 29.35
C ALA A 46 -1.46 28.99 29.36
N ARG A 47 -2.36 28.41 30.17
CA ARG A 47 -2.64 26.96 30.15
C ARG A 47 -3.18 26.52 28.79
N SER A 48 -4.13 27.27 28.24
CA SER A 48 -4.73 26.96 26.94
C SER A 48 -3.70 26.99 25.83
N ILE A 49 -2.80 27.98 25.82
CA ILE A 49 -1.70 28.07 24.86
C ILE A 49 -0.76 26.86 25.01
N ALA A 50 -0.29 26.58 26.24
CA ALA A 50 0.66 25.51 26.48
C ALA A 50 0.07 24.13 26.12
N LEU A 51 -1.18 23.83 26.48
CA LEU A 51 -1.86 22.58 26.13
C LEU A 51 -2.09 22.44 24.62
N ALA A 52 -2.43 23.53 23.93
CA ALA A 52 -2.58 23.53 22.47
C ALA A 52 -1.24 23.21 21.79
N LEU A 53 -0.14 23.79 22.28
CA LEU A 53 1.19 23.53 21.76
C LEU A 53 1.64 22.07 22.00
N ILE A 54 1.32 21.51 23.16
CA ILE A 54 1.58 20.10 23.49
C ILE A 54 0.80 19.18 22.52
N ALA A 55 -0.47 19.47 22.30
CA ALA A 55 -1.33 18.66 21.40
C ALA A 55 -0.82 18.70 19.96
N ILE A 56 -0.42 19.86 19.45
CA ILE A 56 0.15 20.00 18.11
C ILE A 56 1.48 19.22 18.00
N SER A 57 2.34 19.33 19.01
CA SER A 57 3.62 18.62 19.04
C SER A 57 3.42 17.10 19.08
N ALA A 58 2.41 16.62 19.81
CA ALA A 58 2.03 15.21 19.85
C ALA A 58 1.58 14.69 18.47
N ILE A 59 0.67 15.41 17.81
CA ILE A 59 0.17 15.06 16.47
C ILE A 59 1.32 15.09 15.46
N HIS A 60 2.18 16.11 15.51
CA HIS A 60 3.33 16.21 14.64
C HIS A 60 4.31 15.04 14.86
N GLY A 61 4.65 14.73 16.10
CA GLY A 61 5.55 13.62 16.45
C GLY A 61 5.00 12.27 15.97
N ALA A 62 3.73 11.99 16.25
CA ALA A 62 3.06 10.76 15.80
C ALA A 62 3.01 10.66 14.27
N SER A 63 2.69 11.76 13.58
CA SER A 63 2.63 11.80 12.12
C SER A 63 4.02 11.63 11.49
N SER A 64 5.06 12.25 12.07
CA SER A 64 6.44 12.10 11.61
C SER A 64 6.94 10.67 11.78
N LEU A 65 6.61 10.04 12.91
CA LEU A 65 6.98 8.66 13.19
C LEU A 65 6.30 7.70 12.19
N LYS A 66 4.99 7.85 11.98
CA LYS A 66 4.26 7.07 10.97
C LYS A 66 4.87 7.26 9.58
N TYR A 67 5.13 8.51 9.18
CA TYR A 67 5.71 8.81 7.88
C TYR A 67 7.10 8.20 7.67
N ALA A 68 7.93 8.16 8.72
CA ALA A 68 9.25 7.54 8.66
C ALA A 68 9.19 6.02 8.39
N HIS A 69 8.12 5.35 8.83
CA HIS A 69 7.97 3.89 8.73
C HIS A 69 7.09 3.43 7.57
N SER A 70 6.05 4.18 7.21
CA SER A 70 5.07 3.78 6.20
C SER A 70 5.03 4.71 4.98
N GLY A 71 5.74 5.85 5.03
CA GLY A 71 5.60 6.86 3.99
C GLY A 71 4.27 7.63 4.01
N LEU A 72 3.35 7.27 4.90
CA LEU A 72 2.03 7.88 5.02
C LEU A 72 1.96 8.82 6.23
N LYS A 73 1.21 9.91 6.09
CA LYS A 73 0.96 10.85 7.19
C LYS A 73 -0.16 10.35 8.09
N LEU A 74 -0.15 10.80 9.34
CA LEU A 74 -1.24 10.53 10.27
C LEU A 74 -2.49 11.31 9.83
N THR A 75 -3.61 10.62 9.81
CA THR A 75 -4.94 11.16 9.50
C THR A 75 -5.95 10.69 10.54
N VAL A 76 -7.13 11.32 10.61
CA VAL A 76 -8.19 10.88 11.52
C VAL A 76 -8.62 9.44 11.22
N THR A 77 -8.41 8.99 10.00
CA THR A 77 -8.77 7.65 9.52
C THR A 77 -7.91 6.53 10.10
N ASP A 78 -6.79 6.88 10.74
CA ASP A 78 -5.90 5.93 11.40
C ASP A 78 -6.37 5.53 12.81
N LEU A 79 -7.31 6.27 13.39
CA LEU A 79 -7.79 6.00 14.76
C LEU A 79 -8.31 4.56 14.96
N PRO A 80 -9.07 3.96 14.02
CA PRO A 80 -9.50 2.58 14.17
C PRO A 80 -8.37 1.56 14.11
N LEU A 81 -7.28 1.86 13.40
CA LEU A 81 -6.14 0.95 13.30
C LEU A 81 -5.44 0.71 14.63
N LEU A 82 -5.50 1.69 15.54
CA LEU A 82 -4.97 1.54 16.89
C LEU A 82 -5.70 0.44 17.69
N ALA A 83 -6.94 0.13 17.31
CA ALA A 83 -7.75 -0.90 17.96
C ALA A 83 -7.62 -2.29 17.30
N ALA A 84 -7.12 -2.40 16.07
CA ALA A 84 -7.23 -3.58 15.20
C ALA A 84 -6.01 -4.51 15.21
N GLY A 85 -5.33 -4.72 16.35
CA GLY A 85 -4.24 -5.72 16.42
C GLY A 85 -2.91 -5.29 15.79
N THR A 86 -2.81 -4.08 15.24
CA THR A 86 -1.57 -3.51 14.69
C THR A 86 -0.54 -3.20 15.76
N VAL A 87 -0.96 -2.96 16.99
CA VAL A 87 -0.06 -2.67 18.11
C VAL A 87 0.91 -3.82 18.39
N PRO A 88 0.47 -5.10 18.50
CA PRO A 88 1.39 -6.22 18.67
C PRO A 88 2.43 -6.34 17.55
N PHE A 89 2.03 -6.12 16.31
CA PHE A 89 2.95 -6.11 15.17
C PHE A 89 4.05 -5.06 15.34
N PHE A 90 3.70 -3.82 15.70
CA PHE A 90 4.70 -2.76 15.91
C PHE A 90 5.62 -3.03 17.10
N ILE A 91 5.10 -3.62 18.19
CA ILE A 91 5.91 -3.98 19.36
C ILE A 91 7.00 -4.98 18.97
N VAL A 92 6.67 -5.98 18.16
CA VAL A 92 7.62 -7.02 17.74
C VAL A 92 8.59 -6.50 16.68
N GLN A 93 8.09 -5.80 15.65
CA GLN A 93 8.91 -5.38 14.51
C GLN A 93 9.76 -4.14 14.80
N TYR A 94 9.28 -3.24 15.65
CA TYR A 94 9.91 -1.94 15.91
C TYR A 94 9.96 -1.60 17.40
N PRO A 95 10.52 -2.48 18.26
CA PRO A 95 10.47 -2.33 19.73
C PRO A 95 11.05 -1.00 20.22
N PHE A 96 12.15 -0.54 19.62
CA PHE A 96 12.76 0.73 20.00
C PHE A 96 11.90 1.94 19.59
N ALA A 97 11.24 1.89 18.42
CA ALA A 97 10.35 2.95 18.00
C ALA A 97 9.09 3.02 18.88
N VAL A 98 8.56 1.87 19.28
CA VAL A 98 7.44 1.78 20.22
C VAL A 98 7.86 2.30 21.61
N ALA A 99 9.02 1.88 22.12
CA ALA A 99 9.53 2.38 23.40
C ALA A 99 9.73 3.91 23.37
N ALA A 100 10.29 4.45 22.29
CA ALA A 100 10.44 5.89 22.12
C ALA A 100 9.09 6.62 22.03
N ALA A 101 8.11 6.04 21.33
CA ALA A 101 6.75 6.59 21.24
C ALA A 101 6.04 6.61 22.61
N VAL A 102 6.17 5.52 23.38
CA VAL A 102 5.61 5.43 24.75
C VAL A 102 6.28 6.41 25.69
N ALA A 103 7.61 6.51 25.67
CA ALA A 103 8.35 7.48 26.47
C ALA A 103 8.00 8.93 26.10
N GLY A 104 7.88 9.23 24.79
CA GLY A 104 7.43 10.52 24.29
C GLY A 104 6.01 10.88 24.75
N LEU A 105 5.09 9.93 24.68
CA LEU A 105 3.72 10.12 25.16
C LEU A 105 3.69 10.36 26.68
N ALA A 106 4.44 9.59 27.45
CA ALA A 106 4.54 9.77 28.91
C ALA A 106 5.10 11.16 29.25
N ALA A 107 6.14 11.61 28.54
CA ALA A 107 6.71 12.95 28.71
C ALA A 107 5.69 14.06 28.37
N LEU A 108 4.90 13.90 27.29
CA LEU A 108 3.86 14.86 26.90
C LEU A 108 2.73 14.91 27.94
N ILE A 109 2.33 13.75 28.49
CA ILE A 109 1.33 13.68 29.58
C ILE A 109 1.88 14.38 30.84
N ALA A 110 3.12 14.09 31.24
CA ALA A 110 3.75 14.73 32.39
C ALA A 110 3.84 16.26 32.21
N LEU A 111 4.18 16.72 30.99
CA LEU A 111 4.22 18.13 30.65
C LEU A 111 2.81 18.78 30.69
N ALA A 112 1.78 18.08 30.23
CA ALA A 112 0.40 18.55 30.30
C ALA A 112 -0.07 18.68 31.75
N VAL A 113 0.22 17.67 32.58
CA VAL A 113 -0.10 17.71 34.03
C VAL A 113 0.65 18.86 34.71
N ALA A 114 1.95 19.01 34.47
CA ALA A 114 2.74 20.12 35.02
C ALA A 114 2.19 21.48 34.54
N THR A 115 1.74 21.59 33.29
CA THR A 115 1.09 22.80 32.76
C THR A 115 -0.19 23.12 33.54
N ILE A 116 -1.03 22.13 33.79
CA ILE A 116 -2.29 22.32 34.54
C ILE A 116 -2.01 22.76 35.99
N LEU A 117 -0.99 22.17 36.62
CA LEU A 117 -0.68 22.42 38.03
C LEU A 117 0.09 23.73 38.26
N TYR A 118 1.01 24.09 37.40
CA TYR A 118 2.00 25.14 37.67
C TYR A 118 1.93 26.36 36.75
N VAL A 119 1.25 26.28 35.59
CA VAL A 119 1.13 27.40 34.67
C VAL A 119 -0.14 28.20 34.99
N HIS A 120 0.03 29.46 35.31
CA HIS A 120 -1.07 30.39 35.60
C HIS A 120 -0.82 31.73 34.93
N SER A 121 -1.89 32.37 34.45
CA SER A 121 -1.86 33.73 33.96
C SER A 121 -3.13 34.48 34.37
N PHE A 122 -3.98 34.77 33.42
CA PHE A 122 -5.25 35.45 33.66
C PHE A 122 -6.39 34.74 32.92
N ALA A 123 -7.61 34.86 33.48
CA ALA A 123 -8.84 34.40 32.87
C ALA A 123 -9.47 35.54 32.04
N LEU A 124 -9.95 35.18 30.85
CA LEU A 124 -10.80 36.07 30.06
C LEU A 124 -12.27 35.91 30.51
N ALA A 125 -13.03 37.03 30.51
CA ALA A 125 -14.46 36.93 30.72
C ALA A 125 -15.14 36.01 29.69
N PRO A 126 -16.18 35.24 30.06
CA PRO A 126 -16.83 34.26 29.17
C PRO A 126 -17.26 34.83 27.82
N LEU A 127 -17.70 36.07 27.78
CA LEU A 127 -18.08 36.76 26.54
C LEU A 127 -16.88 36.82 25.56
N TRP A 128 -15.70 37.22 26.05
CA TRP A 128 -14.51 37.30 25.20
C TRP A 128 -14.00 35.93 24.77
N GLN A 129 -14.15 34.89 25.62
CA GLN A 129 -13.83 33.51 25.22
C GLN A 129 -14.74 33.05 24.07
N ALA A 130 -16.05 33.34 24.13
CA ALA A 130 -17.00 33.03 23.07
C ALA A 130 -16.68 33.79 21.78
N VAL A 131 -16.38 35.10 21.86
CA VAL A 131 -15.98 35.91 20.69
C VAL A 131 -14.73 35.37 20.04
N LEU A 132 -13.67 35.03 20.81
CA LEU A 132 -12.44 34.47 20.28
C LEU A 132 -12.67 33.10 19.64
N LEU A 133 -13.51 32.25 20.24
CA LEU A 133 -13.86 30.95 19.65
C LEU A 133 -14.59 31.12 18.31
N CYS A 134 -15.55 32.05 18.22
CA CYS A 134 -16.25 32.34 16.97
C CYS A 134 -15.27 32.85 15.87
N LEU A 135 -14.40 33.79 16.22
CA LEU A 135 -13.41 34.33 15.29
C LEU A 135 -12.40 33.26 14.85
N ALA A 136 -11.94 32.43 15.77
CA ALA A 136 -11.02 31.34 15.47
C ALA A 136 -11.68 30.24 14.59
N THR A 137 -12.96 29.93 14.84
CA THR A 137 -13.74 29.02 14.00
C THR A 137 -13.90 29.56 12.59
N LEU A 138 -14.25 30.82 12.45
CA LEU A 138 -14.33 31.48 11.12
C LEU A 138 -12.96 31.48 10.42
N GLY A 139 -11.90 31.83 11.15
CA GLY A 139 -10.53 31.80 10.63
C GLY A 139 -10.11 30.42 10.15
N LEU A 140 -10.45 29.36 10.90
CA LEU A 140 -10.19 27.98 10.53
C LEU A 140 -10.95 27.58 9.26
N ALA A 141 -12.23 27.92 9.19
CA ALA A 141 -13.07 27.64 8.02
C ALA A 141 -12.54 28.33 6.74
N LEU A 142 -12.13 29.59 6.85
CA LEU A 142 -11.52 30.35 5.77
C LEU A 142 -10.16 29.78 5.36
N ALA A 143 -9.31 29.40 6.31
CA ALA A 143 -8.01 28.78 6.07
C ALA A 143 -8.18 27.42 5.36
N TYR A 144 -9.14 26.60 5.78
CA TYR A 144 -9.45 25.31 5.14
C TYR A 144 -9.92 25.52 3.70
N ARG A 145 -10.90 26.40 3.48
CA ARG A 145 -11.38 26.72 2.11
C ARG A 145 -10.26 27.22 1.20
N SER A 146 -9.42 28.15 1.69
CA SER A 146 -8.31 28.71 0.92
C SER A 146 -7.16 27.70 0.69
N SER A 147 -7.10 26.61 1.45
CA SER A 147 -6.17 25.49 1.23
C SER A 147 -6.68 24.46 0.21
N GLY A 148 -7.89 24.66 -0.30
CA GLY A 148 -8.51 23.79 -1.31
C GLY A 148 -9.75 23.04 -0.83
N GLY A 149 -10.25 23.31 0.38
CA GLY A 149 -11.44 22.66 0.94
C GLY A 149 -11.33 21.13 0.89
N ALA A 150 -12.28 20.47 0.27
CA ALA A 150 -12.31 19.02 0.14
C ALA A 150 -11.09 18.42 -0.61
N ALA A 151 -10.41 19.18 -1.47
CA ALA A 151 -9.18 18.74 -2.12
C ALA A 151 -7.91 19.03 -1.29
N ALA A 152 -8.04 19.70 -0.14
CA ALA A 152 -6.89 20.08 0.69
C ALA A 152 -6.09 18.86 1.16
N LEU A 153 -6.77 17.81 1.60
CA LEU A 153 -6.12 16.61 2.10
C LEU A 153 -5.21 15.96 1.03
N GLN A 154 -5.70 15.78 -0.19
CA GLN A 154 -4.90 15.19 -1.29
C GLN A 154 -3.68 16.05 -1.62
N ARG A 155 -3.85 17.37 -1.71
CA ARG A 155 -2.75 18.31 -1.99
C ARG A 155 -1.71 18.32 -0.88
N ILE A 156 -2.14 18.31 0.38
CA ILE A 156 -1.26 18.32 1.55
C ILE A 156 -0.59 16.97 1.73
N ALA A 157 -1.29 15.85 1.46
CA ALA A 157 -0.72 14.51 1.55
C ALA A 157 0.45 14.29 0.59
N ALA A 158 0.40 14.87 -0.60
CA ALA A 158 1.47 14.81 -1.60
C ALA A 158 2.75 15.57 -1.19
N GLN A 159 2.68 16.51 -0.24
CA GLN A 159 3.86 17.27 0.19
C GLN A 159 4.77 16.41 1.09
N PRO A 160 6.10 16.52 1.02
CA PRO A 160 7.01 15.73 1.87
C PRO A 160 6.94 16.09 3.35
N ARG A 161 6.32 17.20 3.69
CA ARG A 161 6.11 17.73 5.04
C ARG A 161 4.63 18.07 5.24
N CYS A 162 4.28 18.99 6.13
CA CYS A 162 2.88 19.36 6.44
C CYS A 162 2.13 18.27 7.23
N PHE A 163 2.77 17.73 8.26
CA PHE A 163 2.23 16.63 9.06
C PHE A 163 1.01 17.03 9.88
N PHE A 164 1.06 18.22 10.52
CA PHE A 164 -0.07 18.69 11.31
C PHE A 164 -1.22 19.16 10.41
N SER A 165 -0.92 19.91 9.34
CA SER A 165 -1.93 20.36 8.37
C SER A 165 -2.63 19.17 7.69
N ALA A 166 -1.93 18.05 7.43
CA ALA A 166 -2.56 16.84 6.88
C ALA A 166 -3.59 16.26 7.86
N PHE A 167 -3.23 16.15 9.14
CA PHE A 167 -4.15 15.67 10.17
C PHE A 167 -5.38 16.56 10.29
N VAL A 168 -5.19 17.89 10.37
CA VAL A 168 -6.30 18.85 10.44
C VAL A 168 -7.17 18.81 9.18
N ALA A 169 -6.56 18.74 8.00
CA ALA A 169 -7.32 18.61 6.76
C ALA A 169 -8.17 17.34 6.74
N SER A 170 -7.65 16.21 7.24
CA SER A 170 -8.41 14.97 7.37
C SER A 170 -9.55 15.07 8.39
N LEU A 171 -9.35 15.81 9.48
CA LEU A 171 -10.38 16.05 10.50
C LEU A 171 -11.53 16.92 9.96
N LEU A 172 -11.22 17.87 9.09
CA LEU A 172 -12.18 18.81 8.52
C LEU A 172 -12.84 18.29 7.22
N ASP A 173 -12.33 17.23 6.61
CA ASP A 173 -12.89 16.64 5.40
C ASP A 173 -14.05 15.70 5.73
N PRO A 174 -15.31 16.02 5.34
CA PRO A 174 -16.45 15.14 5.59
C PRO A 174 -16.29 13.74 5.02
N ARG A 175 -15.51 13.57 3.94
CA ARG A 175 -15.26 12.26 3.34
C ARG A 175 -14.44 11.36 4.25
N SER A 176 -13.51 11.93 5.03
CA SER A 176 -12.77 11.19 6.05
C SER A 176 -13.66 10.57 7.12
N TRP A 177 -14.80 11.20 7.41
CA TRP A 177 -15.77 10.70 8.39
C TRP A 177 -16.77 9.71 7.80
N ARG A 178 -17.14 9.87 6.52
CA ARG A 178 -18.04 8.94 5.82
C ARG A 178 -17.47 7.51 5.80
N GLN A 179 -16.16 7.36 5.78
CA GLN A 179 -15.54 6.03 5.84
C GLN A 179 -15.81 5.26 7.14
N PHE A 180 -16.20 5.95 8.26
CA PHE A 180 -16.62 5.28 9.48
C PHE A 180 -18.06 4.76 9.41
N THR A 181 -18.84 5.27 8.47
CA THR A 181 -20.28 4.97 8.31
C THR A 181 -20.59 4.16 7.04
N GLY A 182 -19.64 4.02 6.11
CA GLY A 182 -19.88 3.31 4.87
C GLY A 182 -18.63 3.05 4.05
N PHE A 183 -18.77 2.22 3.04
CA PHE A 183 -17.74 1.95 2.03
C PHE A 183 -18.02 2.83 0.81
N THR A 184 -17.05 3.65 0.39
CA THR A 184 -17.22 4.64 -0.68
C THR A 184 -16.23 4.45 -1.80
N LEU A 185 -16.65 4.74 -3.01
CA LEU A 185 -15.82 4.87 -4.20
C LEU A 185 -15.80 6.35 -4.59
N ASP A 186 -14.65 7.00 -4.40
CA ASP A 186 -14.53 8.46 -4.57
C ASP A 186 -14.38 8.85 -6.04
N ASP A 187 -13.87 7.95 -6.87
CA ASP A 187 -13.55 8.16 -8.28
C ASP A 187 -14.65 7.57 -9.18
N ILE A 188 -15.84 8.18 -9.15
CA ILE A 188 -17.04 7.74 -9.86
C ILE A 188 -17.71 8.92 -10.60
N ALA A 189 -18.28 8.65 -11.78
CA ALA A 189 -19.08 9.61 -12.55
C ALA A 189 -20.59 9.45 -12.28
N ASP A 190 -21.38 10.39 -12.80
CA ASP A 190 -22.84 10.33 -12.67
C ASP A 190 -23.48 9.37 -13.70
N ASP A 191 -22.90 9.26 -14.90
CA ASP A 191 -23.37 8.40 -15.98
C ASP A 191 -22.47 7.18 -16.22
N PRO A 192 -23.03 6.02 -16.64
CA PRO A 192 -22.27 4.81 -16.91
C PRO A 192 -21.56 4.83 -18.26
N LEU A 193 -20.54 3.97 -18.40
CA LEU A 193 -19.90 3.62 -19.65
C LEU A 193 -20.47 2.29 -20.16
N PRO A 194 -20.97 2.18 -21.38
CA PRO A 194 -21.38 0.90 -21.95
C PRO A 194 -20.22 -0.10 -21.97
N LEU A 195 -20.48 -1.32 -21.52
CA LEU A 195 -19.50 -2.41 -21.62
C LEU A 195 -19.32 -2.84 -23.07
N LEU A 196 -18.09 -3.17 -23.42
CA LEU A 196 -17.77 -3.80 -24.70
C LEU A 196 -18.22 -5.28 -24.70
N PRO A 197 -18.52 -5.86 -25.89
CA PRO A 197 -18.83 -7.29 -25.98
C PRO A 197 -17.65 -8.14 -25.53
N ALA A 198 -17.95 -9.34 -25.04
CA ALA A 198 -16.94 -10.34 -24.69
C ALA A 198 -16.03 -10.64 -25.89
N ARG A 199 -14.75 -10.90 -25.62
CA ARG A 199 -13.79 -11.34 -26.64
C ARG A 199 -13.59 -12.85 -26.53
N PRO A 200 -13.62 -13.62 -27.65
CA PRO A 200 -13.47 -15.06 -27.61
C PRO A 200 -12.06 -15.49 -27.19
N ALA A 201 -11.94 -16.73 -26.73
CA ALA A 201 -10.65 -17.36 -26.46
C ALA A 201 -9.84 -17.47 -27.76
N ARG A 202 -8.52 -17.37 -27.62
CA ARG A 202 -7.56 -17.58 -28.72
C ARG A 202 -6.97 -19.01 -28.70
N ARG A 203 -7.31 -19.82 -27.70
CA ARG A 203 -6.81 -21.18 -27.47
C ARG A 203 -7.95 -22.14 -27.17
N SER A 204 -7.77 -23.39 -27.56
CA SER A 204 -8.71 -24.48 -27.20
C SER A 204 -8.35 -25.13 -25.87
N ARG A 205 -7.08 -25.16 -25.49
CA ARG A 205 -6.59 -25.64 -24.19
C ARG A 205 -6.03 -24.46 -23.38
N TYR A 206 -6.56 -24.28 -22.18
CA TYR A 206 -6.14 -23.22 -21.28
C TYR A 206 -4.88 -23.61 -20.50
N PRO A 207 -3.87 -22.72 -20.41
CA PRO A 207 -2.68 -22.96 -19.61
C PRO A 207 -3.00 -22.84 -18.12
N ASP A 208 -2.19 -23.43 -17.26
CA ASP A 208 -2.14 -23.02 -15.86
C ASP A 208 -1.65 -21.58 -15.76
N ILE A 209 -2.07 -20.88 -14.72
CA ILE A 209 -1.65 -19.49 -14.44
C ILE A 209 -1.09 -19.43 -13.02
N VAL A 210 0.17 -19.05 -12.92
CA VAL A 210 0.86 -18.83 -11.64
C VAL A 210 1.23 -17.36 -11.55
N ILE A 211 0.67 -16.66 -10.56
CA ILE A 211 1.00 -15.27 -10.27
C ILE A 211 1.75 -15.21 -8.95
N ILE A 212 2.91 -14.52 -8.93
CA ILE A 212 3.71 -14.34 -7.72
C ILE A 212 3.89 -12.87 -7.44
N GLN A 213 3.47 -12.45 -6.26
CA GLN A 213 3.78 -11.17 -5.66
C GLN A 213 5.07 -11.28 -4.85
N HIS A 214 6.07 -10.49 -5.23
CA HIS A 214 7.30 -10.36 -4.47
C HIS A 214 7.24 -9.12 -3.57
N GLU A 215 7.31 -9.35 -2.28
CA GLU A 215 7.29 -8.33 -1.25
C GLU A 215 8.43 -7.32 -1.41
N SER A 216 8.11 -6.03 -1.43
CA SER A 216 9.04 -4.89 -1.40
C SER A 216 10.10 -4.90 -2.52
N ILE A 217 9.85 -5.53 -3.68
CA ILE A 217 10.82 -5.60 -4.77
C ILE A 217 10.56 -4.55 -5.85
N PHE A 218 11.63 -3.85 -6.20
CA PHE A 218 11.67 -2.85 -7.28
C PHE A 218 12.91 -3.05 -8.16
N ASP A 219 12.95 -2.40 -9.31
CA ASP A 219 14.11 -2.38 -10.20
C ASP A 219 15.12 -1.30 -9.73
N PRO A 220 16.31 -1.68 -9.21
CA PRO A 220 17.31 -0.71 -8.77
C PRO A 220 17.78 0.27 -9.86
N ARG A 221 17.64 -0.10 -11.15
CA ARG A 221 17.99 0.75 -12.29
C ARG A 221 17.14 2.02 -12.37
N LEU A 222 15.96 2.05 -11.73
CA LEU A 222 15.14 3.26 -11.55
C LEU A 222 15.89 4.38 -10.80
N TYR A 223 16.90 3.98 -10.02
CA TYR A 223 17.74 4.88 -9.22
C TYR A 223 19.18 4.95 -9.76
N GLY A 224 19.42 4.50 -10.99
CA GLY A 224 20.76 4.48 -11.58
C GLY A 224 21.71 3.47 -10.95
N LEU A 225 21.19 2.52 -10.16
CA LEU A 225 22.00 1.48 -9.52
C LEU A 225 22.11 0.25 -10.44
N PRO A 226 23.33 -0.29 -10.63
CA PRO A 226 23.51 -1.47 -11.47
C PRO A 226 22.94 -2.73 -10.83
N VAL A 227 22.62 -3.71 -11.68
CA VAL A 227 22.18 -5.04 -11.25
C VAL A 227 23.07 -6.11 -11.87
N GLY A 228 23.29 -7.21 -11.16
CA GLY A 228 24.01 -8.36 -11.69
C GLY A 228 23.12 -9.22 -12.60
N PRO A 229 23.71 -10.14 -13.40
CA PRO A 229 23.01 -10.90 -14.44
C PRO A 229 21.79 -11.70 -13.93
N LEU A 230 21.87 -12.24 -12.72
CA LEU A 230 20.77 -13.01 -12.13
C LEU A 230 19.55 -12.13 -11.84
N VAL A 231 19.78 -10.96 -11.27
CA VAL A 231 18.71 -9.96 -10.99
C VAL A 231 18.21 -9.38 -12.32
N GLU A 232 19.07 -9.17 -13.29
CA GLU A 232 18.66 -8.71 -14.61
C GLU A 232 17.71 -9.71 -15.28
N ASN A 233 18.05 -11.00 -15.32
CA ASN A 233 17.17 -12.05 -15.85
C ASN A 233 15.86 -12.20 -15.06
N PHE A 234 15.86 -11.88 -13.78
CA PHE A 234 14.67 -11.86 -12.96
C PHE A 234 13.74 -10.70 -13.37
N LEU A 235 14.27 -9.50 -13.50
CA LEU A 235 13.50 -8.31 -13.84
C LEU A 235 13.12 -8.24 -15.34
N THR A 236 13.98 -8.75 -16.21
CA THR A 236 13.86 -8.66 -17.67
C THR A 236 14.18 -10.01 -18.32
N PRO A 237 13.30 -11.02 -18.16
CA PRO A 237 13.56 -12.35 -18.70
C PRO A 237 13.66 -12.32 -20.23
N PRO A 238 14.69 -12.96 -20.82
CA PRO A 238 14.96 -12.86 -22.26
C PRO A 238 13.89 -13.52 -23.14
N ARG A 239 13.11 -14.46 -22.60
CA ARG A 239 12.02 -15.16 -23.31
C ARG A 239 10.64 -14.70 -22.87
N GLY A 240 10.56 -13.68 -22.00
CA GLY A 240 9.30 -13.17 -21.45
C GLY A 240 9.03 -11.73 -21.85
N MET A 241 7.80 -11.32 -21.67
CA MET A 241 7.40 -9.92 -21.70
C MET A 241 7.68 -9.30 -20.32
N HIS A 242 8.24 -8.10 -20.28
CA HIS A 242 8.52 -7.40 -19.03
C HIS A 242 8.31 -5.90 -19.17
N GLY A 243 8.09 -5.21 -18.07
CA GLY A 243 7.90 -3.77 -18.10
C GLY A 243 7.85 -3.15 -16.71
N ARG A 244 7.66 -1.83 -16.68
CA ARG A 244 7.40 -1.11 -15.43
C ARG A 244 5.96 -1.34 -14.98
N LEU A 245 5.79 -1.49 -13.68
CA LEU A 245 4.49 -1.59 -13.05
C LEU A 245 4.29 -0.38 -12.13
N ASN A 246 3.24 0.40 -12.38
CA ASN A 246 2.83 1.44 -11.47
C ASN A 246 1.90 0.85 -10.42
N VAL A 247 2.17 1.14 -9.16
CA VAL A 247 1.41 0.68 -8.00
C VAL A 247 0.85 1.87 -7.22
N ASP A 248 -0.20 1.64 -6.45
CA ASP A 248 -0.90 2.71 -5.73
C ASP A 248 -0.21 3.10 -4.41
N ILE A 249 0.80 2.34 -3.99
CA ILE A 249 1.36 2.38 -2.64
C ILE A 249 2.88 2.50 -2.63
N PHE A 250 3.39 2.96 -1.50
CA PHE A 250 4.82 3.09 -1.24
C PHE A 250 5.14 2.76 0.24
N GLY A 251 6.14 1.93 0.46
CA GLY A 251 6.68 1.68 1.79
C GLY A 251 5.91 0.67 2.63
N GLY A 252 4.86 0.07 2.09
CA GLY A 252 4.02 -0.93 2.76
C GLY A 252 2.58 -0.87 2.28
N GLY A 253 1.75 -1.84 2.71
CA GLY A 253 0.36 -1.92 2.30
C GLY A 253 0.12 -2.88 1.13
N SER A 254 0.90 -3.96 1.03
CA SER A 254 0.92 -4.97 -0.04
C SER A 254 -0.47 -5.42 -0.48
N TRP A 255 -1.42 -5.52 0.46
CA TRP A 255 -2.82 -5.88 0.17
C TRP A 255 -3.54 -4.92 -0.78
N GLN A 256 -3.09 -3.68 -0.93
CA GLN A 256 -3.65 -2.74 -1.92
C GLN A 256 -3.20 -3.12 -3.34
N SER A 257 -1.96 -3.56 -3.51
CA SER A 257 -1.47 -4.10 -4.79
C SER A 257 -2.17 -5.41 -5.15
N GLU A 258 -2.36 -6.31 -4.17
CA GLU A 258 -3.15 -7.54 -4.33
C GLU A 258 -4.59 -7.24 -4.75
N PHE A 259 -5.22 -6.28 -4.07
CA PHE A 259 -6.55 -5.80 -4.41
C PHE A 259 -6.61 -5.31 -5.87
N SER A 260 -5.68 -4.45 -6.24
CA SER A 260 -5.70 -3.82 -7.58
C SER A 260 -5.49 -4.86 -8.69
N LEU A 261 -4.57 -5.82 -8.49
CA LEU A 261 -4.37 -6.93 -9.42
C LEU A 261 -5.64 -7.78 -9.59
N LEU A 262 -6.22 -8.23 -8.46
CA LEU A 262 -7.26 -9.24 -8.45
C LEU A 262 -8.64 -8.70 -8.84
N THR A 263 -8.94 -7.43 -8.51
CA THR A 263 -10.22 -6.80 -8.84
C THR A 263 -10.15 -5.96 -10.13
N GLY A 264 -8.95 -5.56 -10.56
CA GLY A 264 -8.73 -4.65 -11.67
C GLY A 264 -9.23 -3.23 -11.39
N LEU A 265 -9.23 -2.83 -10.12
CA LEU A 265 -9.59 -1.50 -9.64
C LEU A 265 -8.36 -0.89 -8.95
N SER A 266 -8.18 0.43 -9.08
CA SER A 266 -7.16 1.11 -8.30
C SER A 266 -7.59 1.26 -6.85
N SER A 267 -6.74 0.89 -5.89
CA SER A 267 -7.01 1.12 -4.47
C SER A 267 -7.17 2.61 -4.16
N ALA A 268 -6.48 3.47 -4.90
CA ALA A 268 -6.57 4.93 -4.78
C ALA A 268 -7.96 5.48 -5.16
N SER A 269 -8.74 4.76 -5.97
CA SER A 269 -10.10 5.16 -6.34
C SER A 269 -11.08 5.15 -5.16
N PHE A 270 -10.73 4.48 -4.07
CA PHE A 270 -11.52 4.40 -2.84
C PHE A 270 -11.11 5.46 -1.78
N GLY A 271 -10.25 6.40 -2.16
CA GLY A 271 -9.80 7.47 -1.28
C GLY A 271 -9.24 6.94 0.03
N SER A 272 -9.79 7.41 1.15
CA SER A 272 -9.37 6.97 2.48
C SER A 272 -9.74 5.52 2.83
N ASN A 273 -10.70 4.91 2.13
CA ASN A 273 -11.01 3.48 2.26
C ASN A 273 -9.97 2.58 1.57
N GLY A 274 -9.14 3.13 0.69
CA GLY A 274 -8.12 2.37 -0.04
C GLY A 274 -7.20 1.55 0.85
N TYR A 275 -6.89 2.03 2.05
CA TYR A 275 -6.12 1.28 3.04
C TYR A 275 -6.90 0.14 3.72
N PHE A 276 -8.23 0.25 3.81
CA PHE A 276 -9.10 -0.68 4.54
C PHE A 276 -9.88 -1.63 3.62
N LEU A 277 -9.43 -1.82 2.38
CA LEU A 277 -10.15 -2.59 1.37
C LEU A 277 -10.40 -4.04 1.79
N PHE A 278 -9.46 -4.68 2.45
CA PHE A 278 -9.63 -6.06 2.91
C PHE A 278 -10.58 -6.17 4.10
N GLU A 279 -10.55 -5.19 5.01
CA GLU A 279 -11.42 -5.20 6.19
C GLU A 279 -12.87 -4.80 5.85
N ARG A 280 -13.04 -3.75 5.03
CA ARG A 280 -14.33 -3.13 4.76
C ARG A 280 -14.94 -3.54 3.44
N GLY A 281 -14.09 -3.85 2.45
CA GLY A 281 -14.49 -4.24 1.11
C GLY A 281 -14.74 -5.74 0.94
N ALA A 282 -14.52 -6.57 1.97
CA ALA A 282 -14.85 -7.99 1.90
C ALA A 282 -16.36 -8.17 1.65
N GLY A 283 -16.70 -8.88 0.55
CA GLY A 283 -18.09 -9.04 0.12
C GLY A 283 -18.65 -7.94 -0.78
N CYS A 284 -17.88 -6.87 -1.03
CA CYS A 284 -18.32 -5.75 -1.88
C CYS A 284 -17.93 -5.91 -3.36
N PHE A 285 -17.07 -6.86 -3.73
CA PHE A 285 -16.55 -7.02 -5.09
C PHE A 285 -17.02 -8.34 -5.70
N HIS A 286 -17.95 -8.27 -6.65
CA HIS A 286 -18.59 -9.43 -7.27
C HIS A 286 -17.97 -9.81 -8.63
N HIS A 287 -17.04 -8.99 -9.15
CA HIS A 287 -16.22 -9.30 -10.33
C HIS A 287 -14.74 -9.21 -9.96
N SER A 288 -13.99 -10.26 -10.27
CA SER A 288 -12.57 -10.40 -9.94
C SER A 288 -11.88 -11.40 -10.86
N LEU A 289 -10.55 -11.37 -10.91
CA LEU A 289 -9.76 -12.35 -11.66
C LEU A 289 -10.02 -13.79 -11.18
N PRO A 290 -10.03 -14.11 -9.86
CA PRO A 290 -10.36 -15.47 -9.41
C PRO A 290 -11.76 -15.92 -9.83
N ARG A 291 -12.79 -15.09 -9.73
CA ARG A 291 -14.16 -15.45 -10.14
C ARG A 291 -14.26 -15.70 -11.64
N THR A 292 -13.60 -14.87 -12.45
CA THR A 292 -13.57 -15.08 -13.91
C THR A 292 -12.86 -16.38 -14.27
N LEU A 293 -11.73 -16.68 -13.64
CA LEU A 293 -11.01 -17.94 -13.86
C LEU A 293 -11.81 -19.15 -13.35
N ASP A 294 -12.46 -19.02 -12.21
CA ASP A 294 -13.38 -20.06 -11.69
C ASP A 294 -14.52 -20.37 -12.67
N ALA A 295 -15.14 -19.36 -13.25
CA ALA A 295 -16.17 -19.50 -14.28
C ALA A 295 -15.64 -20.16 -15.57
N LEU A 296 -14.33 -20.08 -15.84
CA LEU A 296 -13.66 -20.77 -16.94
C LEU A 296 -13.18 -22.20 -16.57
N GLY A 297 -13.52 -22.68 -15.37
CA GLY A 297 -13.20 -24.04 -14.90
C GLY A 297 -11.85 -24.17 -14.21
N TYR A 298 -11.19 -23.08 -13.86
CA TYR A 298 -9.94 -23.13 -13.08
C TYR A 298 -10.20 -23.48 -11.62
N ALA A 299 -9.36 -24.33 -11.05
CA ALA A 299 -9.24 -24.44 -9.59
C ALA A 299 -8.35 -23.29 -9.08
N THR A 300 -8.93 -22.42 -8.24
CA THR A 300 -8.26 -21.18 -7.78
C THR A 300 -7.68 -21.36 -6.38
N THR A 301 -6.37 -21.17 -6.23
CA THR A 301 -5.64 -21.39 -4.98
C THR A 301 -4.79 -20.17 -4.63
N LEU A 302 -4.90 -19.69 -3.40
CA LEU A 302 -3.97 -18.76 -2.77
C LEU A 302 -3.02 -19.54 -1.85
N ILE A 303 -1.73 -19.28 -1.93
CA ILE A 303 -0.76 -19.67 -0.89
C ILE A 303 0.00 -18.40 -0.46
N SER A 304 -0.17 -18.02 0.80
CA SER A 304 0.35 -16.77 1.35
C SER A 304 1.35 -17.04 2.47
N SER A 305 2.48 -16.35 2.44
CA SER A 305 3.44 -16.33 3.54
C SER A 305 3.01 -15.43 4.72
N CYS A 306 1.76 -14.95 4.72
CA CYS A 306 1.14 -14.25 5.83
C CYS A 306 0.27 -15.19 6.66
N ARG A 307 -0.14 -14.74 7.85
CA ARG A 307 -1.10 -15.44 8.71
C ARG A 307 -2.52 -15.22 8.21
N ARG A 308 -3.38 -16.22 8.40
CA ARG A 308 -4.80 -16.21 8.01
C ARG A 308 -5.58 -15.00 8.53
N ASN A 309 -5.34 -14.64 9.79
CA ASN A 309 -6.06 -13.56 10.47
C ASN A 309 -5.46 -12.16 10.24
N PHE A 310 -4.42 -12.05 9.43
CA PHE A 310 -3.82 -10.75 9.16
C PHE A 310 -4.76 -9.91 8.29
N LEU A 311 -5.13 -8.70 8.73
CA LEU A 311 -5.95 -7.72 8.01
C LEU A 311 -7.15 -8.29 7.26
N ASN A 312 -7.83 -9.29 7.83
CA ASN A 312 -9.03 -9.92 7.24
C ASN A 312 -8.78 -10.66 5.90
N TYR A 313 -7.53 -11.13 5.66
CA TYR A 313 -7.10 -11.78 4.42
C TYR A 313 -8.01 -12.93 3.99
N ASP A 314 -8.29 -13.90 4.87
CA ASP A 314 -9.10 -15.07 4.52
C ASP A 314 -10.51 -14.68 4.04
N ASN A 315 -11.18 -13.77 4.73
CA ASN A 315 -12.53 -13.34 4.35
C ASN A 315 -12.52 -12.55 3.05
N PHE A 316 -11.54 -11.67 2.85
CA PHE A 316 -11.43 -10.92 1.60
C PHE A 316 -11.22 -11.85 0.42
N TYR A 317 -10.22 -12.73 0.47
CA TYR A 317 -9.93 -13.67 -0.62
C TYR A 317 -11.10 -14.61 -0.91
N ARG A 318 -11.78 -15.11 0.12
CA ARG A 318 -13.01 -15.88 -0.03
C ARG A 318 -14.07 -15.08 -0.78
N SER A 319 -14.27 -13.83 -0.42
CA SER A 319 -15.30 -12.96 -0.97
C SER A 319 -15.08 -12.63 -2.45
N ILE A 320 -13.85 -12.64 -2.93
CA ILE A 320 -13.51 -12.42 -4.34
C ILE A 320 -13.36 -13.72 -5.15
N GLY A 321 -13.72 -14.88 -4.57
CA GLY A 321 -13.81 -16.15 -5.30
C GLY A 321 -12.57 -17.03 -5.29
N MET A 322 -11.61 -16.80 -4.39
CA MET A 322 -10.49 -17.71 -4.18
C MET A 322 -10.99 -18.93 -3.39
N ARG A 323 -11.03 -20.12 -4.02
CA ARG A 323 -11.58 -21.34 -3.42
C ARG A 323 -10.69 -21.87 -2.31
N ASP A 324 -9.45 -22.18 -2.64
CA ASP A 324 -8.46 -22.69 -1.69
C ASP A 324 -7.58 -21.56 -1.19
N ARG A 325 -7.39 -21.47 0.12
CA ARG A 325 -6.60 -20.43 0.76
C ARG A 325 -5.75 -21.04 1.85
N ILE A 326 -4.45 -21.07 1.59
CA ILE A 326 -3.43 -21.67 2.44
C ILE A 326 -2.54 -20.56 2.96
N PHE A 327 -2.41 -20.49 4.26
CA PHE A 327 -1.60 -19.51 4.96
C PHE A 327 -0.48 -20.21 5.75
N THR A 328 0.45 -19.44 6.31
CA THR A 328 1.52 -20.03 7.13
C THR A 328 0.99 -20.87 8.29
N ASP A 329 -0.18 -20.53 8.84
CA ASP A 329 -0.85 -21.26 9.92
C ASP A 329 -1.29 -22.69 9.48
N ASP A 330 -1.43 -22.94 8.18
CA ASP A 330 -1.83 -24.22 7.62
C ASP A 330 -0.62 -25.07 7.16
N LEU A 331 0.58 -24.51 7.18
CA LEU A 331 1.80 -25.16 6.74
C LEU A 331 2.52 -25.83 7.94
N PRO A 332 3.23 -26.95 7.69
CA PRO A 332 4.01 -27.57 8.74
C PRO A 332 5.21 -26.69 9.13
N PRO A 333 5.89 -26.94 10.27
CA PRO A 333 7.13 -26.26 10.59
C PRO A 333 8.14 -26.34 9.43
N PRO A 334 8.91 -25.27 9.15
CA PRO A 334 9.19 -24.10 9.99
C PRO A 334 8.24 -22.90 9.78
N PHE A 335 7.10 -23.08 9.10
CA PHE A 335 6.19 -21.99 8.74
C PHE A 335 5.21 -21.61 9.85
N ASP A 336 5.13 -22.43 10.91
CA ASP A 336 4.33 -22.12 12.11
C ASP A 336 4.93 -20.93 12.85
N ILE A 337 4.42 -19.75 12.53
CA ILE A 337 4.95 -18.49 13.03
C ILE A 337 4.02 -17.99 14.13
N ASP A 338 4.34 -18.32 15.38
CA ASP A 338 3.76 -17.65 16.55
C ASP A 338 4.18 -16.17 16.67
N ARG A 339 5.01 -15.68 15.75
CA ARG A 339 5.62 -14.36 15.78
C ARG A 339 5.36 -13.64 14.46
N PHE A 340 5.21 -12.32 14.52
CA PHE A 340 5.11 -11.43 13.35
C PHE A 340 6.44 -11.31 12.56
N GLU A 341 7.40 -12.17 12.79
CA GLU A 341 8.66 -12.20 12.05
C GLU A 341 8.61 -13.27 10.98
N VAL A 342 8.99 -12.89 9.76
CA VAL A 342 9.24 -13.85 8.69
C VAL A 342 10.52 -14.60 9.04
N THR A 343 10.40 -15.88 9.34
CA THR A 343 11.52 -16.74 9.75
C THR A 343 12.03 -17.64 8.63
N HIS A 344 11.25 -17.81 7.57
CA HIS A 344 11.56 -18.64 6.41
C HIS A 344 12.02 -17.81 5.21
N SER A 345 12.85 -18.40 4.36
CA SER A 345 13.25 -17.83 3.08
C SER A 345 12.15 -17.98 2.02
N ASP A 346 12.22 -17.19 0.93
CA ASP A 346 11.36 -17.43 -0.24
C ASP A 346 11.59 -18.82 -0.83
N SER A 347 12.83 -19.35 -0.75
CA SER A 347 13.16 -20.69 -1.24
C SER A 347 12.39 -21.79 -0.50
N GLU A 348 12.37 -21.76 0.82
CA GLU A 348 11.61 -22.73 1.61
C GLU A 348 10.11 -22.63 1.34
N PHE A 349 9.57 -21.41 1.33
CA PHE A 349 8.15 -21.15 1.12
C PHE A 349 7.69 -21.57 -0.27
N LEU A 350 8.40 -21.15 -1.33
CA LEU A 350 8.00 -21.46 -2.72
C LEU A 350 8.16 -22.94 -3.04
N LYS A 351 9.13 -23.63 -2.41
CA LYS A 351 9.22 -25.10 -2.51
C LYS A 351 8.00 -25.79 -1.92
N ALA A 352 7.58 -25.41 -0.71
CA ALA A 352 6.38 -25.93 -0.08
C ALA A 352 5.13 -25.64 -0.94
N ALA A 353 5.01 -24.44 -1.49
CA ALA A 353 3.92 -24.05 -2.37
C ALA A 353 3.87 -24.91 -3.65
N LEU A 354 5.04 -25.20 -4.25
CA LEU A 354 5.14 -26.04 -5.44
C LEU A 354 4.76 -27.50 -5.13
N ASP A 355 5.14 -28.02 -3.97
CA ASP A 355 4.77 -29.39 -3.54
C ASP A 355 3.24 -29.49 -3.35
N ILE A 356 2.61 -28.50 -2.75
CA ILE A 356 1.13 -28.41 -2.62
C ILE A 356 0.47 -28.34 -3.99
N HIS A 357 1.00 -27.49 -4.88
CA HIS A 357 0.48 -27.34 -6.25
C HIS A 357 0.57 -28.65 -7.04
N THR A 358 1.72 -29.34 -6.97
CA THR A 358 1.94 -30.64 -7.62
C THR A 358 0.96 -31.69 -7.09
N ALA A 359 0.76 -31.78 -5.78
CA ALA A 359 -0.22 -32.67 -5.17
C ALA A 359 -1.67 -32.34 -5.57
N ALA A 360 -1.99 -31.07 -5.77
CA ALA A 360 -3.30 -30.63 -6.22
C ALA A 360 -3.57 -31.03 -7.69
N ILE A 361 -2.56 -30.89 -8.58
CA ILE A 361 -2.66 -31.34 -9.98
C ILE A 361 -2.88 -32.85 -10.07
N ALA A 362 -2.20 -33.62 -9.23
CA ALA A 362 -2.35 -35.09 -9.21
C ALA A 362 -3.77 -35.55 -8.80
N ARG A 363 -4.47 -34.74 -8.01
CA ARG A 363 -5.86 -35.05 -7.56
C ARG A 363 -6.92 -34.59 -8.56
N ASP A 364 -6.68 -33.52 -9.26
CA ASP A 364 -7.63 -32.89 -10.17
C ASP A 364 -6.92 -32.28 -11.37
N PRO A 365 -7.13 -32.72 -12.60
CA PRO A 365 -6.46 -32.27 -13.81
C PRO A 365 -6.98 -30.92 -14.34
N ALA A 366 -7.97 -30.31 -13.71
CA ALA A 366 -8.47 -28.99 -14.12
C ALA A 366 -7.33 -27.95 -14.26
N PRO A 367 -7.47 -26.93 -15.12
CA PRO A 367 -6.52 -25.85 -15.18
C PRO A 367 -6.42 -25.13 -13.82
N ARG A 368 -5.22 -24.68 -13.46
CA ARG A 368 -4.94 -24.11 -12.14
C ARG A 368 -4.67 -22.61 -12.21
N PHE A 369 -5.27 -21.88 -11.31
CA PHE A 369 -4.84 -20.53 -10.94
C PHE A 369 -4.22 -20.57 -9.56
N LEU A 370 -2.91 -20.33 -9.51
CA LEU A 370 -2.14 -20.28 -8.28
C LEU A 370 -1.65 -18.85 -8.05
N ASN A 371 -2.09 -18.23 -6.96
CA ASN A 371 -1.62 -16.92 -6.51
C ASN A 371 -0.70 -17.09 -5.29
N LEU A 372 0.55 -16.66 -5.42
CA LEU A 372 1.59 -16.80 -4.40
C LEU A 372 1.98 -15.43 -3.86
N LEU A 373 2.05 -15.30 -2.54
CA LEU A 373 2.48 -14.08 -1.85
C LEU A 373 3.70 -14.38 -0.99
N THR A 374 4.84 -13.80 -1.35
CA THR A 374 6.09 -13.93 -0.57
C THR A 374 6.23 -12.79 0.43
N ASN A 375 7.11 -12.93 1.43
CA ASN A 375 7.30 -11.93 2.47
C ASN A 375 8.78 -11.79 2.93
N TYR A 376 9.72 -12.50 2.33
CA TYR A 376 11.12 -12.51 2.75
C TYR A 376 11.79 -11.12 2.66
N ASN A 377 11.46 -10.35 1.62
CA ASN A 377 11.99 -9.01 1.42
C ASN A 377 11.31 -7.92 2.25
N HIS A 378 10.36 -8.27 3.13
CA HIS A 378 9.73 -7.30 4.03
C HIS A 378 10.77 -6.62 4.93
N GLY A 379 10.64 -5.30 5.11
CA GLY A 379 11.48 -4.54 6.04
C GLY A 379 11.45 -5.07 7.49
N PRO A 380 12.33 -4.62 8.34
CA PRO A 380 13.38 -3.64 8.12
C PRO A 380 14.64 -4.24 7.47
N HIS A 381 15.21 -3.54 6.49
CA HIS A 381 16.37 -4.03 5.73
C HIS A 381 17.73 -3.77 6.42
N HIS A 382 17.78 -3.16 7.59
CA HIS A 382 18.99 -3.09 8.41
C HIS A 382 19.26 -4.40 9.18
N ARG A 383 18.26 -5.28 9.30
CA ARG A 383 18.42 -6.61 9.90
C ARG A 383 18.96 -7.57 8.86
N ARG A 384 20.04 -8.29 9.21
CA ARG A 384 20.61 -9.30 8.33
C ARG A 384 19.74 -10.57 8.37
N ARG A 385 19.09 -10.89 7.24
CA ARG A 385 18.31 -12.13 7.05
C ARG A 385 19.08 -13.17 6.22
N VAL A 386 19.78 -12.70 5.18
CA VAL A 386 20.64 -13.58 4.39
C VAL A 386 21.79 -14.08 5.27
N PRO A 387 21.93 -15.41 5.45
CA PRO A 387 22.96 -15.98 6.32
C PRO A 387 24.37 -15.50 5.96
N PRO A 388 25.28 -15.42 6.96
CA PRO A 388 26.70 -15.15 6.71
C PRO A 388 27.30 -16.18 5.73
N GLY A 389 28.12 -15.69 4.81
CA GLY A 389 28.74 -16.51 3.76
C GLY A 389 27.90 -16.69 2.50
N GLN A 390 26.59 -16.37 2.53
CA GLN A 390 25.75 -16.37 1.33
C GLN A 390 25.69 -14.99 0.70
N PHE A 391 25.84 -14.94 -0.63
CA PHE A 391 25.76 -13.72 -1.44
C PHE A 391 26.68 -12.56 -0.98
N GLU A 392 27.83 -12.86 -0.38
CA GLU A 392 28.77 -11.82 0.08
C GLU A 392 29.39 -11.03 -1.08
N THR A 393 29.65 -11.69 -2.22
CA THR A 393 30.13 -11.00 -3.44
C THR A 393 29.09 -10.01 -3.96
N GLN A 394 27.81 -10.38 -3.95
CA GLN A 394 26.71 -9.52 -4.39
C GLN A 394 26.47 -8.38 -3.39
N ARG A 395 26.70 -8.65 -2.12
CA ARG A 395 26.66 -7.64 -1.05
C ARG A 395 27.77 -6.61 -1.23
N ALA A 396 29.00 -7.08 -1.55
CA ALA A 396 30.13 -6.20 -1.86
C ALA A 396 29.87 -5.36 -3.13
N PHE A 397 29.35 -5.97 -4.19
CA PHE A 397 28.91 -5.26 -5.39
C PHE A 397 27.88 -4.14 -5.10
N ALA A 398 26.90 -4.42 -4.25
CA ALA A 398 25.92 -3.44 -3.85
C ALA A 398 26.54 -2.27 -3.03
N LEU A 399 27.49 -2.58 -2.13
CA LEU A 399 28.23 -1.56 -1.35
C LEU A 399 29.14 -0.68 -2.21
N GLU A 400 29.76 -1.26 -3.24
CA GLU A 400 30.56 -0.50 -4.21
C GLU A 400 29.69 0.47 -5.02
N SER A 401 28.52 0.01 -5.43
CA SER A 401 27.58 0.79 -6.24
C SER A 401 26.87 1.87 -5.42
N PHE A 402 26.54 1.57 -4.17
CA PHE A 402 25.88 2.46 -3.25
C PHE A 402 26.31 2.13 -1.79
N PRO A 403 27.15 2.96 -1.15
CA PRO A 403 27.75 2.67 0.15
C PRO A 403 26.73 2.80 1.30
N ASP A 404 25.80 1.83 1.39
CA ASP A 404 24.75 1.75 2.39
C ASP A 404 24.48 0.28 2.77
N ALA A 405 24.76 -0.09 4.02
CA ALA A 405 24.60 -1.45 4.50
C ALA A 405 23.14 -1.96 4.42
N THR A 406 22.15 -1.06 4.52
CA THR A 406 20.74 -1.42 4.37
C THR A 406 20.42 -1.80 2.92
N TYR A 407 20.96 -1.06 1.95
CA TYR A 407 20.82 -1.41 0.55
C TYR A 407 21.56 -2.71 0.20
N ALA A 408 22.75 -2.91 0.75
CA ALA A 408 23.51 -4.14 0.52
C ALA A 408 22.78 -5.39 1.04
N GLU A 409 22.11 -5.30 2.20
CA GLU A 409 21.25 -6.37 2.70
C GLU A 409 20.02 -6.57 1.81
N TYR A 410 19.35 -5.50 1.43
CA TYR A 410 18.23 -5.56 0.48
C TYR A 410 18.63 -6.24 -0.82
N TYR A 411 19.77 -5.85 -1.40
CA TYR A 411 20.26 -6.42 -2.65
C TYR A 411 20.61 -7.91 -2.52
N ALA A 412 21.18 -8.33 -1.40
CA ALA A 412 21.44 -9.74 -1.14
C ALA A 412 20.15 -10.57 -1.08
N ARG A 413 19.09 -10.04 -0.47
CA ARG A 413 17.75 -10.68 -0.47
C ARG A 413 17.14 -10.70 -1.89
N LEU A 414 17.27 -9.61 -2.66
CA LEU A 414 16.84 -9.57 -4.06
C LEU A 414 17.53 -10.64 -4.90
N VAL A 415 18.84 -10.88 -4.68
CA VAL A 415 19.58 -11.95 -5.37
C VAL A 415 19.09 -13.33 -4.94
N GLU A 416 18.80 -13.53 -3.67
CA GLU A 416 18.19 -14.78 -3.16
C GLU A 416 16.84 -15.02 -3.82
N THR A 417 15.95 -14.03 -3.85
CA THR A 417 14.64 -14.13 -4.51
C THR A 417 14.78 -14.42 -6.00
N ALA A 418 15.72 -13.77 -6.71
CA ALA A 418 15.97 -14.01 -8.13
C ALA A 418 16.48 -15.45 -8.38
N SER A 419 17.35 -15.97 -7.50
CA SER A 419 17.84 -17.35 -7.56
C SER A 419 16.71 -18.36 -7.35
N THR A 420 15.93 -18.13 -6.31
CA THR A 420 14.77 -18.97 -5.97
C THR A 420 13.71 -18.97 -7.08
N TRP A 421 13.46 -17.82 -7.68
CA TRP A 421 12.55 -17.71 -8.83
C TRP A 421 13.02 -18.52 -10.04
N ALA A 422 14.31 -18.46 -10.37
CA ALA A 422 14.87 -19.24 -11.46
C ALA A 422 14.73 -20.76 -11.21
N GLN A 423 14.97 -21.20 -9.97
CA GLN A 423 14.81 -22.60 -9.57
C GLN A 423 13.33 -23.03 -9.62
N LEU A 424 12.41 -22.22 -9.09
CA LEU A 424 10.98 -22.51 -9.11
C LEU A 424 10.45 -22.70 -10.53
N LYS A 425 10.84 -21.82 -11.48
CA LYS A 425 10.45 -21.96 -12.88
C LYS A 425 10.95 -23.27 -13.51
N ALA A 426 12.21 -23.60 -13.26
CA ALA A 426 12.80 -24.84 -13.77
C ALA A 426 12.10 -26.08 -13.20
N GLU A 427 11.84 -26.10 -11.89
CA GLU A 427 11.13 -27.20 -11.24
C GLU A 427 9.66 -27.30 -11.70
N LEU A 428 8.95 -26.17 -11.82
CA LEU A 428 7.57 -26.16 -12.31
C LEU A 428 7.48 -26.72 -13.72
N ALA A 429 8.38 -26.30 -14.61
CA ALA A 429 8.45 -26.83 -15.97
C ALA A 429 8.81 -28.33 -16.03
N ALA A 430 9.73 -28.76 -15.18
CA ALA A 430 10.17 -30.17 -15.16
C ALA A 430 9.15 -31.13 -14.55
N ARG A 431 8.39 -30.68 -13.53
CA ARG A 431 7.37 -31.53 -12.86
C ARG A 431 6.11 -31.71 -13.71
N HIS A 432 5.81 -30.76 -14.60
CA HIS A 432 4.58 -30.75 -15.41
C HIS A 432 4.86 -30.40 -16.87
N PRO A 433 5.67 -31.20 -17.58
CA PRO A 433 6.13 -30.87 -18.94
C PRO A 433 4.99 -30.83 -19.97
N GLU A 434 3.89 -31.53 -19.72
CA GLU A 434 2.71 -31.56 -20.59
C GLU A 434 1.70 -30.43 -20.33
N ARG A 435 1.95 -29.59 -19.32
CA ARG A 435 1.04 -28.50 -18.92
C ARG A 435 1.65 -27.14 -19.31
N PRO A 436 1.11 -26.47 -20.34
CA PRO A 436 1.44 -25.07 -20.56
C PRO A 436 1.16 -24.25 -19.32
N THR A 437 2.10 -23.42 -18.89
CA THR A 437 1.94 -22.62 -17.68
C THR A 437 2.38 -21.19 -17.94
N LEU A 438 1.43 -20.24 -17.81
CA LEU A 438 1.73 -18.82 -17.77
C LEU A 438 2.22 -18.44 -16.37
N VAL A 439 3.44 -17.94 -16.28
CA VAL A 439 3.98 -17.39 -15.03
C VAL A 439 4.03 -15.88 -15.12
N VAL A 440 3.48 -15.22 -14.11
CA VAL A 440 3.48 -13.77 -13.94
C VAL A 440 4.11 -13.46 -12.60
N HIS A 441 5.10 -12.58 -12.56
CA HIS A 441 5.63 -12.13 -11.29
C HIS A 441 5.82 -10.61 -11.29
N TYR A 442 5.70 -10.02 -10.11
CA TYR A 442 5.76 -8.56 -9.96
C TYR A 442 6.19 -8.15 -8.55
N GLY A 443 6.69 -6.92 -8.42
CA GLY A 443 6.92 -6.29 -7.14
C GLY A 443 5.68 -5.51 -6.69
N ASP A 444 5.28 -5.65 -5.46
CA ASP A 444 4.07 -5.04 -4.89
C ASP A 444 4.22 -3.55 -4.57
N HIS A 445 5.36 -3.14 -4.08
CA HIS A 445 5.73 -1.74 -3.79
C HIS A 445 7.24 -1.59 -3.58
N GLN A 446 7.70 -0.35 -3.52
CA GLN A 446 9.06 -0.05 -3.11
C GLN A 446 9.18 0.09 -1.59
N PRO A 447 10.31 -0.32 -0.98
CA PRO A 447 10.57 -0.09 0.43
C PRO A 447 10.93 1.38 0.71
N VAL A 448 10.62 1.87 1.92
CA VAL A 448 10.87 3.27 2.33
C VAL A 448 12.33 3.72 2.14
N MET A 449 13.29 2.79 2.18
CA MET A 449 14.71 3.08 1.98
C MET A 449 15.04 3.74 0.63
N THR A 450 14.20 3.56 -0.41
CA THR A 450 14.43 4.14 -1.74
C THR A 450 14.42 5.67 -1.73
N ARG A 451 13.71 6.30 -0.79
CA ARG A 451 13.79 7.76 -0.58
C ARG A 451 15.20 8.23 -0.23
N ARG A 452 15.93 7.43 0.57
CA ARG A 452 17.33 7.73 0.91
C ARG A 452 18.25 7.53 -0.28
N ILE A 453 17.98 6.52 -1.10
CA ILE A 453 18.71 6.29 -2.35
C ILE A 453 18.51 7.48 -3.29
N GLU A 454 17.25 7.88 -3.53
CA GLU A 454 16.92 9.02 -4.39
C GLU A 454 17.60 10.31 -3.95
N ALA A 455 17.55 10.60 -2.64
CA ALA A 455 18.17 11.80 -2.08
C ALA A 455 19.71 11.81 -2.24
N ARG A 456 20.38 10.66 -2.08
CA ARG A 456 21.85 10.56 -2.22
C ARG A 456 22.30 10.55 -3.68
N GLN A 457 21.52 9.96 -4.58
CA GLN A 457 21.81 9.93 -6.02
C GLN A 457 21.52 11.27 -6.72
N GLN A 458 20.93 12.23 -6.03
CA GLN A 458 20.58 13.55 -6.57
C GLN A 458 19.82 13.47 -7.90
N LEU A 459 18.95 12.48 -8.02
CA LEU A 459 18.19 12.25 -9.25
C LEU A 459 17.18 13.39 -9.49
N PRO A 460 16.84 13.68 -10.76
CA PRO A 460 15.76 14.58 -11.08
C PRO A 460 14.47 14.18 -10.35
N THR A 461 13.74 15.16 -9.84
CA THR A 461 12.49 14.93 -9.13
C THR A 461 11.49 14.23 -10.06
N ASP A 462 11.04 13.05 -9.66
CA ASP A 462 9.98 12.31 -10.31
C ASP A 462 9.06 11.74 -9.23
N GLU A 463 7.92 12.40 -9.05
CA GLU A 463 6.93 12.03 -8.03
C GLU A 463 6.36 10.60 -8.22
N ARG A 464 6.47 10.05 -9.43
CA ARG A 464 5.99 8.70 -9.75
C ARG A 464 7.03 7.61 -9.47
N ARG A 465 8.32 7.92 -9.43
CA ARG A 465 9.40 6.92 -9.31
C ARG A 465 9.19 5.99 -8.12
N GLN A 466 8.81 6.52 -6.96
CA GLN A 466 8.58 5.73 -5.74
C GLN A 466 7.38 4.76 -5.84
N PHE A 467 6.49 4.96 -6.83
CA PHE A 467 5.34 4.10 -7.12
C PHE A 467 5.57 3.18 -8.32
N GLN A 468 6.81 3.03 -8.77
CA GLN A 468 7.17 2.16 -9.88
C GLN A 468 7.89 0.92 -9.37
N THR A 469 7.38 -0.25 -9.78
CA THR A 469 8.01 -1.54 -9.60
C THR A 469 8.23 -2.19 -10.97
N PHE A 470 8.19 -3.50 -11.05
CA PHE A 470 8.32 -4.25 -12.30
C PHE A 470 7.25 -5.33 -12.42
N TYR A 471 7.01 -5.78 -13.62
CA TYR A 471 6.32 -7.04 -13.90
C TYR A 471 7.07 -7.83 -14.97
N ALA A 472 6.94 -9.15 -14.92
CA ALA A 472 7.37 -10.01 -16.01
C ALA A 472 6.40 -11.18 -16.21
N ILE A 473 6.25 -11.62 -17.44
CA ILE A 473 5.33 -12.67 -17.88
C ILE A 473 6.07 -13.62 -18.79
N GLU A 474 6.05 -14.90 -18.49
CA GLU A 474 6.67 -15.95 -19.30
C GLU A 474 5.68 -17.10 -19.51
N MET A 475 5.80 -17.80 -20.63
CA MET A 475 5.05 -19.03 -20.88
C MET A 475 6.03 -20.21 -20.82
N LEU A 476 5.74 -21.18 -19.96
CA LEU A 476 6.49 -22.41 -19.80
C LEU A 476 5.78 -23.55 -20.52
N ASN A 477 6.54 -24.51 -21.05
CA ASN A 477 6.02 -25.74 -21.66
C ASN A 477 5.00 -25.51 -22.79
N ASP A 478 5.21 -24.45 -23.60
CA ASP A 478 4.33 -24.11 -24.71
C ASP A 478 5.11 -23.57 -25.92
N ASP A 479 5.41 -24.46 -26.86
CA ASP A 479 6.11 -24.09 -28.10
C ASP A 479 5.23 -23.28 -29.06
N GLN A 480 3.92 -23.22 -28.84
CA GLN A 480 2.97 -22.44 -29.63
C GLN A 480 2.62 -21.08 -28.99
N SER A 481 3.36 -20.68 -27.97
CA SER A 481 3.12 -19.41 -27.30
C SER A 481 3.29 -18.25 -28.27
N THR A 482 2.29 -17.38 -28.32
CA THR A 482 2.32 -16.10 -29.07
C THR A 482 2.72 -14.93 -28.18
N LEU A 483 3.20 -15.19 -26.96
CA LEU A 483 3.66 -14.15 -26.06
C LEU A 483 4.91 -13.47 -26.65
N ALA A 484 4.80 -12.17 -26.91
CA ALA A 484 5.93 -11.40 -27.41
C ALA A 484 7.00 -11.26 -26.34
N ALA A 485 8.22 -11.70 -26.62
CA ALA A 485 9.36 -11.48 -25.73
C ALA A 485 9.87 -10.04 -25.83
N GLY A 486 10.46 -9.55 -24.74
CA GLY A 486 11.06 -8.22 -24.65
C GLY A 486 10.21 -7.22 -23.86
N ARG A 487 10.49 -5.94 -24.10
CA ARG A 487 9.82 -4.88 -23.35
C ARG A 487 8.35 -4.74 -23.79
N GLY A 488 7.46 -5.00 -22.86
CA GLY A 488 6.04 -4.73 -22.96
C GLY A 488 5.70 -3.28 -22.55
N PRO A 489 4.40 -2.94 -22.50
CA PRO A 489 3.95 -1.62 -22.07
C PRO A 489 4.25 -1.39 -20.59
N ASP A 490 4.47 -0.15 -20.22
CA ASP A 490 4.38 0.22 -18.81
C ASP A 490 2.92 0.08 -18.37
N LEU A 491 2.65 -0.60 -17.24
CA LEU A 491 1.32 -0.95 -16.77
C LEU A 491 1.00 -0.30 -15.44
N ASP A 492 -0.27 0.02 -15.24
CA ASP A 492 -0.83 0.14 -13.90
C ASP A 492 -1.24 -1.25 -13.41
N ILE A 493 -1.02 -1.54 -12.12
CA ILE A 493 -1.26 -2.87 -11.55
C ILE A 493 -2.69 -3.35 -11.71
N ALA A 494 -3.68 -2.44 -11.77
CA ALA A 494 -5.08 -2.78 -12.03
C ALA A 494 -5.29 -3.46 -13.40
N PHE A 495 -4.37 -3.28 -14.34
CA PHE A 495 -4.42 -3.92 -15.66
C PHE A 495 -3.67 -5.25 -15.74
N LEU A 496 -2.80 -5.55 -14.77
CA LEU A 496 -1.92 -6.74 -14.86
C LEU A 496 -2.74 -8.04 -14.96
N GLY A 497 -3.86 -8.17 -14.24
CA GLY A 497 -4.78 -9.31 -14.39
C GLY A 497 -5.39 -9.42 -15.79
N THR A 498 -5.73 -8.30 -16.42
CA THR A 498 -6.24 -8.27 -17.81
C THR A 498 -5.16 -8.73 -18.79
N VAL A 499 -3.92 -8.25 -18.62
CA VAL A 499 -2.78 -8.65 -19.46
C VAL A 499 -2.46 -10.13 -19.28
N ALA A 500 -2.57 -10.67 -18.05
CA ALA A 500 -2.40 -12.10 -17.79
C ALA A 500 -3.42 -12.96 -18.55
N LEU A 501 -4.72 -12.57 -18.55
CA LEU A 501 -5.74 -13.26 -19.33
C LEU A 501 -5.46 -13.21 -20.83
N GLN A 502 -5.04 -12.05 -21.34
CA GLN A 502 -4.67 -11.88 -22.76
C GLN A 502 -3.45 -12.74 -23.14
N ALA A 503 -2.41 -12.76 -22.29
CA ALA A 503 -1.21 -13.54 -22.50
C ALA A 503 -1.49 -15.05 -22.43
N ALA A 504 -2.41 -15.47 -21.56
CA ALA A 504 -2.90 -16.84 -21.50
C ALA A 504 -3.80 -17.25 -22.70
N GLY A 505 -4.19 -16.29 -23.55
CA GLY A 505 -5.10 -16.53 -24.67
C GLY A 505 -6.54 -16.88 -24.25
N LEU A 506 -6.94 -16.47 -23.06
CA LEU A 506 -8.27 -16.70 -22.49
C LEU A 506 -9.32 -15.75 -23.05
N PRO A 507 -10.62 -16.12 -22.99
CA PRO A 507 -11.68 -15.19 -23.34
C PRO A 507 -11.72 -14.04 -22.32
N LEU A 508 -12.14 -12.88 -22.79
CA LEU A 508 -12.40 -11.74 -21.92
C LEU A 508 -13.92 -11.54 -21.84
N ASP A 509 -14.46 -11.57 -20.65
CA ASP A 509 -15.83 -11.15 -20.40
C ASP A 509 -16.01 -9.64 -20.70
N PRO A 510 -17.23 -9.08 -20.73
CA PRO A 510 -17.47 -7.68 -21.06
C PRO A 510 -16.72 -6.69 -20.16
N VAL A 511 -16.50 -7.03 -18.89
CA VAL A 511 -15.77 -6.17 -17.94
C VAL A 511 -14.29 -6.16 -18.28
N PHE A 512 -13.66 -7.32 -18.47
CA PHE A 512 -12.26 -7.41 -18.88
C PHE A 512 -12.03 -6.88 -20.30
N ALA A 513 -12.96 -7.07 -21.24
CA ALA A 513 -12.88 -6.49 -22.58
C ALA A 513 -12.89 -4.95 -22.53
N THR A 514 -13.75 -4.36 -21.70
CA THR A 514 -13.81 -2.91 -21.49
C THR A 514 -12.55 -2.41 -20.79
N ARG A 515 -12.04 -3.16 -19.79
CA ARG A 515 -10.79 -2.81 -19.09
C ARG A 515 -9.59 -2.84 -20.02
N ALA A 516 -9.51 -3.80 -20.95
CA ALA A 516 -8.47 -3.82 -21.99
C ALA A 516 -8.51 -2.56 -22.87
N SER A 517 -9.70 -2.10 -23.26
CA SER A 517 -9.85 -0.85 -24.00
C SER A 517 -9.48 0.39 -23.18
N LEU A 518 -9.80 0.39 -21.89
CA LEU A 518 -9.36 1.48 -20.98
C LEU A 518 -7.83 1.51 -20.85
N MET A 519 -7.18 0.36 -20.76
CA MET A 519 -5.73 0.25 -20.71
C MET A 519 -5.07 0.88 -21.96
N GLU A 520 -5.60 0.59 -23.16
CA GLU A 520 -5.12 1.17 -24.42
C GLU A 520 -5.21 2.70 -24.43
N GLN A 521 -6.18 3.28 -23.73
CA GLN A 521 -6.45 4.73 -23.71
C GLN A 521 -5.77 5.47 -22.56
N CYS A 522 -5.76 4.86 -21.37
CA CYS A 522 -5.15 5.46 -20.17
C CYS A 522 -3.63 5.23 -20.13
N GLY A 523 -3.12 4.30 -20.94
CA GLY A 523 -1.72 3.88 -20.84
C GLY A 523 -1.43 3.32 -19.45
N SER A 524 -0.25 3.65 -18.91
CA SER A 524 0.24 3.18 -17.61
C SER A 524 -0.23 4.03 -16.42
N SER A 525 -1.30 4.81 -16.53
CA SER A 525 -1.67 5.81 -15.53
C SER A 525 -3.13 5.70 -15.09
N TYR A 526 -3.65 4.49 -14.92
CA TYR A 526 -5.05 4.30 -14.55
C TYR A 526 -5.41 4.93 -13.20
N PHE A 527 -4.62 4.73 -12.16
CA PHE A 527 -4.90 5.28 -10.83
C PHE A 527 -4.68 6.81 -10.78
N ALA A 528 -3.73 7.33 -11.55
CA ALA A 528 -3.47 8.78 -11.63
C ALA A 528 -4.37 9.47 -12.67
N ALA A 529 -5.03 8.72 -13.55
CA ALA A 529 -5.90 9.28 -14.57
C ALA A 529 -7.26 9.65 -13.95
N HIS A 530 -7.51 10.94 -13.80
CA HIS A 530 -8.87 11.46 -13.55
C HIS A 530 -9.68 11.46 -14.84
N SER A 531 -9.55 10.38 -15.64
CA SER A 531 -10.27 10.32 -16.91
C SER A 531 -11.75 10.10 -16.64
N GLU A 532 -12.59 10.85 -17.32
CA GLU A 532 -14.05 10.72 -17.29
C GLU A 532 -14.48 9.29 -17.60
N ARG A 533 -13.79 8.64 -18.54
CA ARG A 533 -14.07 7.28 -18.98
C ARG A 533 -13.82 6.23 -17.88
N LYS A 534 -12.77 6.37 -17.07
CA LYS A 534 -12.53 5.53 -15.89
C LYS A 534 -13.66 5.68 -14.88
N ARG A 535 -14.05 6.91 -14.58
CA ARG A 535 -15.12 7.22 -13.61
C ARG A 535 -16.48 6.69 -14.09
N ARG A 536 -16.78 6.78 -15.38
CA ARG A 536 -17.98 6.19 -16.00
C ARG A 536 -17.94 4.66 -15.98
N PHE A 537 -16.78 4.03 -16.16
CA PHE A 537 -16.62 2.59 -16.01
C PHE A 537 -16.89 2.13 -14.56
N HIS A 538 -16.38 2.87 -13.58
CA HIS A 538 -16.71 2.59 -12.18
C HIS A 538 -18.22 2.73 -11.91
N ARG A 539 -18.88 3.71 -12.50
CA ARG A 539 -20.34 3.84 -12.41
C ARG A 539 -21.06 2.61 -12.96
N THR A 540 -20.64 2.12 -14.11
CA THR A 540 -21.18 0.88 -14.70
C THR A 540 -21.04 -0.31 -13.74
N LEU A 541 -19.88 -0.49 -13.12
CA LEU A 541 -19.67 -1.59 -12.20
C LEU A 541 -20.60 -1.52 -10.96
N VAL A 542 -20.87 -0.33 -10.47
CA VAL A 542 -21.81 -0.11 -9.36
C VAL A 542 -23.25 -0.39 -9.81
N GLU A 543 -23.68 0.12 -10.97
CA GLU A 543 -25.04 -0.08 -11.48
C GLU A 543 -25.36 -1.54 -11.82
N LEU A 544 -24.34 -2.30 -12.23
CA LEU A 544 -24.48 -3.75 -12.49
C LEU A 544 -24.38 -4.59 -11.21
N GLY A 545 -24.21 -3.96 -10.03
CA GLY A 545 -24.02 -4.65 -8.76
C GLY A 545 -22.71 -5.43 -8.68
N LEU A 546 -21.70 -5.08 -9.50
CA LEU A 546 -20.38 -5.70 -9.47
C LEU A 546 -19.48 -5.07 -8.39
N ILE A 547 -19.84 -3.87 -7.96
CA ILE A 547 -19.31 -3.22 -6.76
C ILE A 547 -20.49 -2.84 -5.88
N ASP A 548 -20.54 -3.39 -4.68
CA ASP A 548 -21.54 -3.03 -3.68
C ASP A 548 -20.96 -1.96 -2.73
N LEU A 549 -21.54 -0.76 -2.75
CA LEU A 549 -21.17 0.36 -1.87
C LEU A 549 -22.07 0.46 -0.62
N ALA A 550 -23.09 -0.38 -0.50
CA ALA A 550 -23.91 -0.44 0.71
C ALA A 550 -23.08 -1.00 1.88
N PRO A 551 -23.31 -0.53 3.12
CA PRO A 551 -22.67 -1.15 4.27
C PRO A 551 -23.09 -2.62 4.31
N ALA A 552 -22.14 -3.54 4.11
CA ALA A 552 -22.40 -4.95 4.30
C ALA A 552 -22.98 -5.12 5.72
N ASN A 553 -24.19 -5.64 5.82
CA ASN A 553 -24.76 -6.08 7.10
C ASN A 553 -23.82 -7.13 7.68
N ARG A 554 -22.87 -6.70 8.52
CA ARG A 554 -21.87 -7.54 9.16
C ARG A 554 -22.51 -8.28 10.31
N HIS A 555 -23.30 -9.31 9.97
CA HIS A 555 -23.74 -10.31 10.93
C HIS A 555 -23.66 -11.68 10.25
N SER A 556 -22.52 -12.32 10.44
CA SER A 556 -22.44 -13.77 10.66
C SER A 556 -20.98 -14.16 10.84
#